data_f1b2e166d48f088d39349bf67292c5ac
#
_entry.id   f1b2e166d48f088d39349bf67292c5ac
#
_cell.length_a   1.000
_cell.length_b   1.000
_cell.length_c   1.000
_cell.angle_alpha   90.00
_cell.angle_beta   90.00
_cell.angle_gamma   90.00
#
_symmetry.space_group_name_H-M   'P 1'
#
loop_
_entity.id
_entity.type
_entity.pdbx_description
1 polymer ?
#
loop_
_entity_poly.entity_id
_entity_poly.type
_entity_poly.pdbx_seq_one_letter_code
_entity_poly.pdbx_strand_id
1 'polypeptide(L)'
;MRLRTIAAGICWVLTIAWMVFISLMSAQPAEESSTVSGGITEMIVSIITPGFEGLPEAEQQALVEAWHEPVRKLAHLTEYAILGCLLTASLYLTGIPMKASALSSVGISLLYAVSDEWHQSFVEERGPGVGDVFIDLAGAVIGVAALVVIYLLIRRIYRKRNYKKIP
;
A
#
# COMPACT_ATOMS: atom_id res chain seq x y z
N MET A 1 -17.37 22.03 11.38
CA MET A 1 -17.63 21.65 9.97
C MET A 1 -16.46 21.94 9.04
N ARG A 2 -15.93 23.16 8.95
CA ARG A 2 -14.84 23.53 7.99
C ARG A 2 -13.57 22.65 8.09
N LEU A 3 -13.10 22.33 9.29
CA LEU A 3 -11.86 21.54 9.47
C LEU A 3 -11.97 20.11 8.91
N ARG A 4 -13.12 19.47 9.11
CA ARG A 4 -13.38 18.12 8.58
C ARG A 4 -13.46 18.11 7.04
N THR A 5 -14.07 19.15 6.46
CA THR A 5 -14.16 19.29 5.00
C THR A 5 -12.78 19.51 4.38
N ILE A 6 -11.94 20.33 5.00
CA ILE A 6 -10.55 20.56 4.56
C ILE A 6 -9.76 19.24 4.65
N ALA A 7 -9.86 18.54 5.79
CA ALA A 7 -9.18 17.25 5.97
C ALA A 7 -9.64 16.21 4.95
N ALA A 8 -10.94 16.14 4.64
CA ALA A 8 -11.48 15.28 3.60
C ALA A 8 -10.88 15.60 2.22
N GLY A 9 -10.81 16.90 1.89
CA GLY A 9 -10.21 17.36 0.62
C GLY A 9 -8.74 16.97 0.51
N ILE A 10 -7.95 17.18 1.55
CA ILE A 10 -6.54 16.77 1.58
C ILE A 10 -6.40 15.25 1.43
N CYS A 11 -7.19 14.46 2.15
CA CYS A 11 -7.16 13.01 2.03
C CYS A 11 -7.51 12.54 0.61
N TRP A 12 -8.50 13.13 -0.04
CA TRP A 12 -8.84 12.80 -1.43
C TRP A 12 -7.72 13.15 -2.42
N VAL A 13 -7.08 14.30 -2.26
CA VAL A 13 -5.91 14.68 -3.08
C VAL A 13 -4.79 13.67 -2.90
N LEU A 14 -4.49 13.28 -1.66
CA LEU A 14 -3.47 12.27 -1.37
C LEU A 14 -3.85 10.89 -1.94
N THR A 15 -5.13 10.50 -1.85
CA THR A 15 -5.61 9.23 -2.42
C THR A 15 -5.42 9.20 -3.93
N ILE A 16 -5.83 10.26 -4.63
CA ILE A 16 -5.69 10.35 -6.10
C ILE A 16 -4.21 10.39 -6.50
N ALA A 17 -3.40 11.19 -5.81
CA ALA A 17 -1.96 11.24 -6.07
C ALA A 17 -1.30 9.87 -5.85
N TRP A 18 -1.72 9.13 -4.83
CA TRP A 18 -1.22 7.78 -4.56
C TRP A 18 -1.64 6.76 -5.62
N MET A 19 -2.89 6.81 -6.08
CA MET A 19 -3.35 6.00 -7.22
C MET A 19 -2.55 6.30 -8.48
N VAL A 20 -2.33 7.57 -8.81
CA VAL A 20 -1.48 7.96 -9.94
C VAL A 20 -0.05 7.43 -9.77
N PHE A 21 0.52 7.52 -8.56
CA PHE A 21 1.84 6.97 -8.26
C PHE A 21 1.90 5.46 -8.53
N ILE A 22 0.94 4.67 -8.02
CA ILE A 22 0.86 3.22 -8.29
C ILE A 22 0.80 2.96 -9.80
N SER A 23 -0.09 3.65 -10.55
CA SER A 23 -0.20 3.48 -12.00
C SER A 23 1.10 3.81 -12.74
N LEU A 24 1.84 4.83 -12.31
CA LEU A 24 3.12 5.20 -12.94
C LEU A 24 4.20 4.14 -12.66
N MET A 25 4.27 3.60 -11.45
CA MET A 25 5.19 2.52 -11.10
C MET A 25 4.84 1.22 -11.84
N SER A 26 3.55 0.94 -11.98
CA SER A 26 3.02 -0.22 -12.67
C SER A 26 3.23 -0.17 -14.19
N ALA A 27 3.26 1.03 -14.77
CA ALA A 27 3.46 1.26 -16.20
C ALA A 27 4.91 1.13 -16.67
N GLN A 28 5.88 1.03 -15.76
CA GLN A 28 7.30 0.91 -16.12
C GLN A 28 7.58 -0.46 -16.76
N PRO A 29 8.35 -0.53 -17.88
CA PRO A 29 8.85 -1.79 -18.43
C PRO A 29 9.59 -2.63 -17.38
N ALA A 30 9.60 -3.95 -17.53
CA ALA A 30 10.21 -4.84 -16.55
C ALA A 30 11.70 -4.52 -16.30
N GLU A 31 12.43 -4.13 -17.34
CA GLU A 31 13.85 -3.77 -17.25
C GLU A 31 14.08 -2.49 -16.42
N GLU A 32 13.25 -1.46 -16.62
CA GLU A 32 13.33 -0.19 -15.89
C GLU A 32 12.86 -0.34 -14.44
N SER A 33 11.79 -1.08 -14.23
CA SER A 33 11.28 -1.47 -12.92
C SER A 33 12.28 -2.34 -12.15
N SER A 34 13.02 -3.24 -12.84
CA SER A 34 14.05 -4.07 -12.22
C SER A 34 15.29 -3.26 -11.80
N THR A 35 15.62 -2.18 -12.52
CA THR A 35 16.73 -1.31 -12.14
C THR A 35 16.43 -0.52 -10.86
N VAL A 36 15.22 0.03 -10.75
CA VAL A 36 14.78 0.77 -9.55
C VAL A 36 14.57 -0.18 -8.36
N SER A 37 13.89 -1.30 -8.59
CA SER A 37 13.67 -2.31 -7.53
C SER A 37 14.97 -3.05 -7.17
N GLY A 38 15.90 -3.22 -8.11
CA GLY A 38 17.21 -3.82 -7.90
C GLY A 38 18.03 -3.04 -6.88
N GLY A 39 18.12 -1.72 -7.00
CA GLY A 39 18.82 -0.89 -6.02
C GLY A 39 18.17 -0.93 -4.63
N ILE A 40 16.83 -0.96 -4.55
CA ILE A 40 16.12 -1.12 -3.27
C ILE A 40 16.36 -2.53 -2.70
N THR A 41 16.33 -3.56 -3.55
CA THR A 41 16.58 -4.95 -3.13
C THR A 41 17.99 -5.09 -2.60
N GLU A 42 19.01 -4.56 -3.31
CA GLU A 42 20.40 -4.57 -2.87
C GLU A 42 20.58 -3.88 -1.51
N MET A 43 19.96 -2.72 -1.34
CA MET A 43 19.97 -2.02 -0.04
C MET A 43 19.33 -2.86 1.06
N ILE A 44 18.20 -3.51 0.82
CA ILE A 44 17.55 -4.37 1.80
C ILE A 44 18.42 -5.58 2.11
N VAL A 45 18.95 -6.25 1.10
CA VAL A 45 19.80 -7.44 1.23
C VAL A 45 21.10 -7.11 1.98
N SER A 46 21.70 -5.96 1.73
CA SER A 46 22.91 -5.52 2.45
C SER A 46 22.65 -5.30 3.94
N ILE A 47 21.44 -4.83 4.31
CA ILE A 47 21.06 -4.63 5.71
C ILE A 47 20.77 -5.96 6.42
N ILE A 48 20.08 -6.90 5.75
CA ILE A 48 19.65 -8.15 6.38
C ILE A 48 20.69 -9.27 6.33
N THR A 49 21.75 -9.13 5.47
CA THR A 49 22.81 -10.14 5.30
C THR A 49 24.11 -9.64 5.93
N PRO A 50 24.47 -10.11 7.13
CA PRO A 50 25.73 -9.73 7.76
C PRO A 50 26.93 -10.06 6.87
N GLY A 51 27.79 -9.07 6.60
CA GLY A 51 29.00 -9.25 5.78
C GLY A 51 28.76 -9.23 4.27
N PHE A 52 27.59 -8.79 3.81
CA PHE A 52 27.23 -8.72 2.39
C PHE A 52 28.31 -8.06 1.52
N GLU A 53 28.86 -6.91 1.94
CA GLU A 53 29.90 -6.17 1.21
C GLU A 53 31.24 -6.95 1.08
N GLY A 54 31.45 -7.95 1.93
CA GLY A 54 32.65 -8.81 1.90
C GLY A 54 32.49 -10.06 1.03
N LEU A 55 31.29 -10.31 0.51
CA LEU A 55 31.04 -11.47 -0.37
C LEU A 55 31.60 -11.23 -1.78
N PRO A 56 31.98 -12.29 -2.50
CA PRO A 56 32.26 -12.18 -3.93
C PRO A 56 31.07 -11.57 -4.70
N GLU A 57 31.36 -10.77 -5.72
CA GLU A 57 30.31 -10.07 -6.50
C GLU A 57 29.23 -11.01 -7.06
N ALA A 58 29.61 -12.20 -7.50
CA ALA A 58 28.68 -13.23 -7.97
C ALA A 58 27.71 -13.72 -6.89
N GLU A 59 28.15 -13.80 -5.63
CA GLU A 59 27.30 -14.19 -4.51
C GLU A 59 26.37 -13.04 -4.09
N GLN A 60 26.84 -11.80 -4.14
CA GLN A 60 26.02 -10.61 -3.91
C GLN A 60 24.88 -10.55 -4.94
N GLN A 61 25.20 -10.71 -6.23
CA GLN A 61 24.21 -10.71 -7.32
C GLN A 61 23.20 -11.84 -7.17
N ALA A 62 23.64 -13.05 -6.84
CA ALA A 62 22.75 -14.19 -6.62
C ALA A 62 21.77 -13.96 -5.44
N LEU A 63 22.23 -13.31 -4.37
CA LEU A 63 21.38 -12.94 -3.24
C LEU A 63 20.36 -11.86 -3.64
N VAL A 64 20.80 -10.82 -4.35
CA VAL A 64 19.88 -9.75 -4.81
C VAL A 64 18.82 -10.33 -5.73
N GLU A 65 19.19 -11.19 -6.67
CA GLU A 65 18.23 -11.86 -7.56
C GLU A 65 17.23 -12.73 -6.80
N ALA A 66 17.68 -13.50 -5.81
CA ALA A 66 16.79 -14.33 -4.99
C ALA A 66 15.78 -13.51 -4.19
N TRP A 67 16.12 -12.28 -3.79
CA TRP A 67 15.26 -11.39 -3.00
C TRP A 67 14.42 -10.43 -3.86
N HIS A 68 14.69 -10.32 -5.15
CA HIS A 68 14.02 -9.38 -6.04
C HIS A 68 12.48 -9.56 -6.04
N GLU A 69 12.00 -10.79 -6.27
CA GLU A 69 10.57 -11.10 -6.25
C GLU A 69 9.89 -10.88 -4.89
N PRO A 70 10.45 -11.37 -3.76
CA PRO A 70 9.91 -11.06 -2.43
C PRO A 70 9.81 -9.56 -2.13
N VAL A 71 10.82 -8.78 -2.49
CA VAL A 71 10.84 -7.33 -2.27
C VAL A 71 9.80 -6.63 -3.13
N ARG A 72 9.66 -7.01 -4.40
CA ARG A 72 8.62 -6.50 -5.29
C ARG A 72 7.22 -6.77 -4.73
N LYS A 73 6.94 -7.98 -4.29
CA LYS A 73 5.65 -8.34 -3.68
C LYS A 73 5.37 -7.57 -2.40
N LEU A 74 6.40 -7.32 -1.58
CA LEU A 74 6.27 -6.49 -0.38
C LEU A 74 5.98 -5.03 -0.72
N ALA A 75 6.57 -4.50 -1.79
CA ALA A 75 6.28 -3.16 -2.29
C ALA A 75 4.80 -3.04 -2.70
N HIS A 76 4.28 -3.94 -3.54
CA HIS A 76 2.87 -3.99 -3.92
C HIS A 76 1.94 -4.06 -2.69
N LEU A 77 2.21 -4.98 -1.77
CA LEU A 77 1.44 -5.10 -0.53
C LEU A 77 1.41 -3.79 0.26
N THR A 78 2.55 -3.09 0.34
CA THR A 78 2.69 -1.81 1.06
C THR A 78 1.94 -0.69 0.34
N GLU A 79 2.05 -0.60 -0.97
CA GLU A 79 1.36 0.39 -1.80
C GLU A 79 -0.15 0.29 -1.65
N TYR A 80 -0.69 -0.91 -1.70
CA TYR A 80 -2.12 -1.13 -1.52
C TYR A 80 -2.58 -1.01 -0.06
N ALA A 81 -1.70 -1.27 0.93
CA ALA A 81 -2.01 -0.97 2.32
C ALA A 81 -2.17 0.54 2.56
N ILE A 82 -1.31 1.35 1.97
CA ILE A 82 -1.44 2.81 2.01
C ILE A 82 -2.72 3.25 1.28
N LEU A 83 -3.01 2.69 0.10
CA LEU A 83 -4.23 2.98 -0.66
C LEU A 83 -5.50 2.68 0.15
N GLY A 84 -5.58 1.49 0.75
CA GLY A 84 -6.72 1.07 1.60
C GLY A 84 -6.93 2.01 2.78
N CYS A 85 -5.83 2.44 3.42
CA CYS A 85 -5.84 3.41 4.52
C CYS A 85 -6.37 4.78 4.04
N LEU A 86 -5.82 5.32 2.94
CA LEU A 86 -6.19 6.61 2.38
C LEU A 86 -7.65 6.64 1.91
N LEU A 87 -8.11 5.62 1.19
CA LEU A 87 -9.51 5.48 0.75
C LEU A 87 -10.47 5.46 1.94
N THR A 88 -10.16 4.65 2.97
CA THR A 88 -11.01 4.56 4.16
C THR A 88 -11.09 5.89 4.90
N ALA A 89 -9.96 6.59 5.05
CA ALA A 89 -9.91 7.91 5.67
C ALA A 89 -10.72 8.94 4.87
N SER A 90 -10.54 8.98 3.55
CA SER A 90 -11.24 9.90 2.64
C SER A 90 -12.75 9.72 2.69
N LEU A 91 -13.22 8.48 2.58
CA LEU A 91 -14.64 8.14 2.65
C LEU A 91 -15.25 8.47 4.03
N TYR A 92 -14.55 8.12 5.11
CA TYR A 92 -15.00 8.43 6.46
C TYR A 92 -15.08 9.93 6.73
N LEU A 93 -14.08 10.69 6.33
CA LEU A 93 -14.05 12.14 6.49
C LEU A 93 -15.10 12.86 5.65
N THR A 94 -15.50 12.29 4.52
CA THR A 94 -16.62 12.80 3.68
C THR A 94 -17.98 12.59 4.35
N GLY A 95 -18.09 11.71 5.35
CA GLY A 95 -19.33 11.51 6.13
C GLY A 95 -19.90 10.11 6.03
N ILE A 96 -19.28 9.22 5.28
CA ILE A 96 -19.69 7.83 5.18
C ILE A 96 -19.39 7.11 6.51
N PRO A 97 -20.28 6.29 7.06
CA PRO A 97 -20.02 5.53 8.28
C PRO A 97 -18.78 4.64 8.14
N MET A 98 -17.99 4.49 9.21
CA MET A 98 -16.70 3.75 9.19
C MET A 98 -16.84 2.35 8.58
N LYS A 99 -17.91 1.59 8.92
CA LYS A 99 -18.13 0.25 8.36
C LYS A 99 -18.31 0.28 6.85
N ALA A 100 -19.10 1.21 6.34
CA ALA A 100 -19.32 1.37 4.90
C ALA A 100 -18.04 1.86 4.21
N SER A 101 -17.31 2.82 4.82
CA SER A 101 -16.03 3.29 4.31
C SER A 101 -15.02 2.14 4.16
N ALA A 102 -14.90 1.30 5.19
CA ALA A 102 -14.00 0.14 5.16
C ALA A 102 -14.37 -0.85 4.03
N LEU A 103 -15.65 -1.23 3.93
CA LEU A 103 -16.09 -2.16 2.89
C LEU A 103 -15.93 -1.59 1.48
N SER A 104 -16.31 -0.31 1.28
CA SER A 104 -16.14 0.35 -0.01
C SER A 104 -14.67 0.49 -0.40
N SER A 105 -13.78 0.77 0.56
CA SER A 105 -12.34 0.87 0.30
C SER A 105 -11.75 -0.45 -0.18
N VAL A 106 -12.12 -1.56 0.42
CA VAL A 106 -11.69 -2.90 -0.03
C VAL A 106 -12.19 -3.16 -1.46
N GLY A 107 -13.47 -2.86 -1.74
CA GLY A 107 -14.05 -3.04 -3.08
C GLY A 107 -13.38 -2.16 -4.14
N ILE A 108 -13.13 -0.88 -3.83
CA ILE A 108 -12.45 0.05 -4.74
C ILE A 108 -11.00 -0.40 -4.97
N SER A 109 -10.28 -0.80 -3.91
CA SER A 109 -8.91 -1.29 -4.04
C SER A 109 -8.83 -2.56 -4.88
N LEU A 110 -9.78 -3.49 -4.74
CA LEU A 110 -9.86 -4.69 -5.57
C LEU A 110 -10.06 -4.35 -7.05
N LEU A 111 -11.02 -3.47 -7.35
CA LEU A 111 -11.26 -3.03 -8.73
C LEU A 111 -10.03 -2.34 -9.31
N TYR A 112 -9.34 -1.56 -8.50
CA TYR A 112 -8.11 -0.88 -8.90
C TYR A 112 -6.98 -1.87 -9.16
N ALA A 113 -6.77 -2.87 -8.29
CA ALA A 113 -5.79 -3.94 -8.50
C ALA A 113 -6.04 -4.73 -9.79
N VAL A 114 -7.31 -5.09 -10.06
CA VAL A 114 -7.67 -5.76 -11.32
C VAL A 114 -7.40 -4.88 -12.53
N SER A 115 -7.70 -3.56 -12.44
CA SER A 115 -7.42 -2.63 -13.54
C SER A 115 -5.92 -2.41 -13.76
N ASP A 116 -5.13 -2.44 -12.68
CA ASP A 116 -3.69 -2.32 -12.71
C ASP A 116 -3.05 -3.54 -13.40
N GLU A 117 -3.42 -4.75 -12.99
CA GLU A 117 -2.99 -5.98 -13.64
C GLU A 117 -3.40 -6.06 -15.12
N TRP A 118 -4.62 -5.61 -15.42
CA TRP A 118 -5.04 -5.52 -16.81
C TRP A 118 -4.18 -4.53 -17.62
N HIS A 119 -3.81 -3.39 -17.02
CA HIS A 119 -2.90 -2.43 -17.65
C HIS A 119 -1.50 -3.03 -17.86
N GLN A 120 -0.97 -3.75 -16.85
CA GLN A 120 0.32 -4.43 -16.94
C GLN A 120 0.37 -5.49 -18.05
N SER A 121 -0.76 -6.10 -18.43
CA SER A 121 -0.81 -7.06 -19.53
C SER A 121 -0.43 -6.46 -20.90
N PHE A 122 -0.43 -5.13 -21.03
CA PHE A 122 0.00 -4.40 -22.23
C PHE A 122 1.43 -3.87 -22.15
N VAL A 123 2.11 -4.05 -21.02
CA VAL A 123 3.50 -3.60 -20.81
C VAL A 123 4.46 -4.71 -21.24
N GLU A 124 5.48 -4.35 -22.04
CA GLU A 124 6.49 -5.30 -22.54
C GLU A 124 7.16 -6.04 -21.38
N GLU A 125 7.33 -7.35 -21.56
CA GLU A 125 7.98 -8.28 -20.61
C GLU A 125 7.28 -8.44 -19.24
N ARG A 126 6.06 -7.88 -19.06
CA ARG A 126 5.21 -8.14 -17.90
C ARG A 126 4.04 -9.03 -18.29
N GLY A 127 3.91 -10.17 -17.62
CA GLY A 127 2.74 -11.03 -17.73
C GLY A 127 1.71 -10.72 -16.65
N PRO A 128 0.38 -10.78 -16.94
CA PRO A 128 -0.64 -10.59 -15.91
C PRO A 128 -0.51 -11.67 -14.82
N GLY A 129 -0.39 -11.24 -13.57
CA GLY A 129 -0.25 -12.11 -12.40
C GLY A 129 -1.52 -12.11 -11.55
N VAL A 130 -2.43 -13.05 -11.74
CA VAL A 130 -3.59 -13.19 -10.82
C VAL A 130 -3.15 -13.24 -9.36
N GLY A 131 -1.93 -13.76 -9.09
CA GLY A 131 -1.34 -13.77 -7.76
C GLY A 131 -1.08 -12.37 -7.18
N ASP A 132 -0.72 -11.42 -8.02
CA ASP A 132 -0.40 -10.05 -7.60
C ASP A 132 -1.67 -9.30 -7.18
N VAL A 133 -2.82 -9.53 -7.83
CA VAL A 133 -4.14 -9.02 -7.36
C VAL A 133 -4.46 -9.47 -5.93
N PHE A 134 -4.12 -10.71 -5.55
CA PHE A 134 -4.34 -11.19 -4.18
C PHE A 134 -3.40 -10.53 -3.17
N ILE A 135 -2.16 -10.24 -3.55
CA ILE A 135 -1.19 -9.52 -2.70
C ILE A 135 -1.66 -8.09 -2.48
N ASP A 136 -2.09 -7.42 -3.54
CA ASP A 136 -2.63 -6.06 -3.52
C ASP A 136 -3.88 -5.97 -2.63
N LEU A 137 -4.81 -6.91 -2.82
CA LEU A 137 -6.00 -7.01 -1.98
C LEU A 137 -5.65 -7.26 -0.50
N ALA A 138 -4.68 -8.14 -0.23
CA ALA A 138 -4.21 -8.39 1.14
C ALA A 138 -3.62 -7.13 1.75
N GLY A 139 -2.80 -6.38 0.99
CA GLY A 139 -2.30 -5.07 1.39
C GLY A 139 -3.43 -4.10 1.73
N ALA A 140 -4.40 -3.94 0.84
CA ALA A 140 -5.55 -3.07 1.05
C ALA A 140 -6.33 -3.42 2.33
N VAL A 141 -6.59 -4.72 2.56
CA VAL A 141 -7.27 -5.21 3.77
C VAL A 141 -6.45 -4.88 5.03
N ILE A 142 -5.13 -5.03 5.00
CA ILE A 142 -4.25 -4.67 6.12
C ILE A 142 -4.36 -3.18 6.42
N GLY A 143 -4.27 -2.31 5.40
CA GLY A 143 -4.38 -0.86 5.57
C GLY A 143 -5.73 -0.42 6.11
N VAL A 144 -6.83 -0.97 5.57
CA VAL A 144 -8.19 -0.75 6.07
C VAL A 144 -8.32 -1.20 7.53
N ALA A 145 -7.84 -2.39 7.87
CA ALA A 145 -7.90 -2.93 9.23
C ALA A 145 -7.10 -2.06 10.21
N ALA A 146 -5.91 -1.62 9.84
CA ALA A 146 -5.08 -0.73 10.66
C ALA A 146 -5.83 0.58 10.99
N LEU A 147 -6.45 1.22 9.98
CA LEU A 147 -7.20 2.46 10.21
C LEU A 147 -8.45 2.23 11.08
N VAL A 148 -9.18 1.13 10.86
CA VAL A 148 -10.34 0.77 11.68
C VAL A 148 -9.94 0.54 13.14
N VAL A 149 -8.83 -0.16 13.39
CA VAL A 149 -8.29 -0.38 14.75
C VAL A 149 -7.94 0.95 15.42
N ILE A 150 -7.21 1.83 14.71
CA ILE A 150 -6.88 3.17 15.23
C ILE A 150 -8.16 3.96 15.57
N TYR A 151 -9.14 3.96 14.68
CA TYR A 151 -10.44 4.60 14.92
C TYR A 151 -11.13 4.06 16.18
N LEU A 152 -11.19 2.75 16.36
CA LEU A 152 -11.82 2.11 17.51
C LEU A 152 -11.10 2.44 18.82
N LEU A 153 -9.76 2.46 18.79
CA LEU A 153 -8.94 2.84 19.96
C LEU A 153 -9.19 4.30 20.36
N ILE A 154 -9.17 5.21 19.39
CA ILE A 154 -9.46 6.63 19.63
C ILE A 154 -10.86 6.80 20.21
N ARG A 155 -11.87 6.16 19.60
CA ARG A 155 -13.26 6.20 20.09
C ARG A 155 -13.40 5.67 21.52
N ARG A 156 -12.68 4.58 21.86
CA ARG A 156 -12.66 4.01 23.21
C ARG A 156 -12.07 4.97 24.24
N ILE A 157 -10.96 5.64 23.89
CA ILE A 157 -10.30 6.63 24.74
C ILE A 157 -11.24 7.81 25.01
N TYR A 158 -11.87 8.37 23.97
CA TYR A 158 -12.82 9.49 24.10
C TYR A 158 -14.03 9.12 24.98
N ARG A 159 -14.59 7.93 24.81
CA ARG A 159 -15.70 7.45 25.63
C ARG A 159 -15.29 7.35 27.11
N LYS A 160 -14.13 6.78 27.42
CA LYS A 160 -13.64 6.66 28.81
C LYS A 160 -13.41 8.03 29.45
N ARG A 161 -12.88 9.01 28.72
CA ARG A 161 -12.65 10.37 29.25
C ARG A 161 -13.97 11.10 29.56
N ASN A 162 -14.99 10.92 28.75
CA ASN A 162 -16.29 11.55 28.98
C ASN A 162 -17.07 10.88 30.13
N TYR A 163 -16.94 9.57 30.31
CA TYR A 163 -17.56 8.87 31.47
C TYR A 163 -17.01 9.33 32.82
N LYS A 164 -15.74 9.74 32.89
CA LYS A 164 -15.12 10.25 34.13
C LYS A 164 -15.48 11.70 34.45
N LYS A 165 -16.20 12.41 33.59
CA LYS A 165 -16.62 13.82 33.78
C LYS A 165 -18.07 13.99 34.22
N ILE A 166 -18.81 12.88 34.36
CA ILE A 166 -20.18 12.90 34.90
C ILE A 166 -20.04 12.64 36.40
N PRO A 167 -20.40 13.62 37.26
CA PRO A 167 -20.33 13.50 38.73
C PRO A 167 -21.28 12.42 39.26
#